data_41f16c1cbb49a7a2afb0ab8c22f613b5
#
_entry.id   41f16c1cbb49a7a2afb0ab8c22f613b5
#
_cell.length_a   1.000
_cell.length_b   1.000
_cell.length_c   1.000
_cell.angle_alpha   90.00
_cell.angle_beta   90.00
_cell.angle_gamma   90.00
#
_symmetry.space_group_name_H-M   'P 1'
#
loop_
_entity.id
_entity.type
_entity.pdbx_description
1 polymer ?
#
loop_
_entity_poly.entity_id
_entity_poly.type
_entity_poly.pdbx_seq_one_letter_code
_entity_poly.pdbx_strand_id
1 'polypeptide(L)'
;MYLHYTLLHQTNLKHILIKLLKSYMLALSVIVIVKDAEIDIQRCLESVKWADEIIILDSGSQDNTLEICRQYTQNIFSTDWPGFGVQKNRALDKAQGKWVLSIDADEYLSDRLIEEIQWIISKSENRYDAYAIKRISFFCGKKIRYGDWYNDKVVRLFRRLPYISFTPAIIHENLNGYLHLGELKQAIFHNTMKTISQVLLKLEQYSS
;
A
#
# COMPACT_ATOMS: atom_id res chain seq x y z
N MET A 1 -0.58 -40.59 36.64
CA MET A 1 -1.66 -40.32 35.65
C MET A 1 -2.08 -38.84 35.59
N TYR A 2 -2.07 -38.08 36.70
CA TYR A 2 -2.48 -36.66 36.74
C TYR A 2 -1.50 -35.69 36.05
N LEU A 3 -0.21 -35.91 36.05
CA LEU A 3 0.81 -35.05 35.44
C LEU A 3 0.77 -35.02 33.91
N HIS A 4 0.34 -36.11 33.27
CA HIS A 4 0.25 -36.19 31.83
C HIS A 4 -0.97 -35.43 31.26
N TYR A 5 -2.06 -35.37 32.05
CA TYR A 5 -3.28 -34.62 31.65
C TYR A 5 -3.07 -33.10 31.72
N THR A 6 -2.31 -32.61 32.68
CA THR A 6 -2.02 -31.17 32.83
C THR A 6 -1.09 -30.65 31.75
N LEU A 7 -0.10 -31.42 31.33
CA LEU A 7 0.82 -31.03 30.23
C LEU A 7 0.10 -30.98 28.87
N LEU A 8 -0.77 -31.95 28.57
CA LEU A 8 -1.56 -31.98 27.33
C LEU A 8 -2.57 -30.80 27.27
N HIS A 9 -3.16 -30.43 28.41
CA HIS A 9 -4.07 -29.28 28.46
C HIS A 9 -3.35 -27.95 28.29
N GLN A 10 -2.13 -27.80 28.85
CA GLN A 10 -1.32 -26.57 28.68
C GLN A 10 -0.77 -26.43 27.26
N THR A 11 -0.41 -27.52 26.58
CA THR A 11 0.00 -27.50 25.19
C THR A 11 -1.15 -27.16 24.26
N ASN A 12 -2.36 -27.68 24.50
CA ASN A 12 -3.55 -27.35 23.74
C ASN A 12 -3.98 -25.90 23.91
N LEU A 13 -3.96 -25.36 25.13
CA LEU A 13 -4.25 -23.95 25.40
C LEU A 13 -3.23 -23.01 24.75
N LYS A 14 -1.95 -23.34 24.78
CA LYS A 14 -0.92 -22.59 24.06
C LYS A 14 -1.14 -22.61 22.56
N HIS A 15 -1.48 -23.76 21.97
CA HIS A 15 -1.79 -23.86 20.53
C HIS A 15 -3.03 -23.06 20.13
N ILE A 16 -4.09 -23.11 20.96
CA ILE A 16 -5.31 -22.34 20.75
C ILE A 16 -5.03 -20.85 20.90
N LEU A 17 -4.25 -20.44 21.92
CA LEU A 17 -3.86 -19.05 22.14
C LEU A 17 -2.97 -18.52 20.99
N ILE A 18 -2.02 -19.31 20.51
CA ILE A 18 -1.17 -18.98 19.35
C ILE A 18 -2.02 -18.90 18.07
N LYS A 19 -3.02 -19.76 17.91
CA LYS A 19 -3.94 -19.72 16.76
C LYS A 19 -4.88 -18.52 16.82
N LEU A 20 -5.36 -18.16 18.02
CA LEU A 20 -6.12 -16.94 18.27
C LEU A 20 -5.26 -15.69 18.06
N LEU A 21 -4.04 -15.65 18.61
CA LEU A 21 -3.12 -14.52 18.41
C LEU A 21 -2.71 -14.37 16.94
N LYS A 22 -2.51 -15.46 16.20
CA LYS A 22 -2.30 -15.41 14.75
C LYS A 22 -3.55 -14.92 13.98
N SER A 23 -4.74 -15.19 14.48
CA SER A 23 -6.00 -14.67 13.92
C SER A 23 -6.21 -13.18 14.19
N TYR A 24 -5.54 -12.61 15.19
CA TYR A 24 -5.58 -11.17 15.53
C TYR A 24 -4.45 -10.36 14.87
N MET A 25 -3.48 -11.02 14.24
CA MET A 25 -2.41 -10.29 13.52
C MET A 25 -2.90 -9.96 12.10
N LEU A 26 -3.05 -8.67 11.83
CA LEU A 26 -3.36 -8.18 10.50
C LEU A 26 -2.33 -8.71 9.50
N ALA A 27 -2.81 -9.28 8.39
CA ALA A 27 -1.93 -9.79 7.35
C ALA A 27 -1.43 -8.66 6.46
N LEU A 28 -2.31 -7.71 6.10
CA LEU A 28 -2.01 -6.62 5.17
C LEU A 28 -2.54 -5.28 5.68
N SER A 29 -1.64 -4.30 5.78
CA SER A 29 -1.98 -2.87 5.85
C SER A 29 -1.78 -2.22 4.48
N VAL A 30 -2.75 -1.45 4.02
CA VAL A 30 -2.61 -0.57 2.87
C VAL A 30 -2.36 0.84 3.36
N ILE A 31 -1.31 1.49 2.86
CA ILE A 31 -1.00 2.89 3.15
C ILE A 31 -1.22 3.75 1.91
N VAL A 32 -1.96 4.84 2.07
CA VAL A 32 -2.27 5.81 1.00
C VAL A 32 -1.99 7.21 1.52
N ILE A 33 -1.16 7.97 0.81
CA ILE A 33 -0.98 9.39 1.07
C ILE A 33 -1.88 10.17 0.11
N VAL A 34 -2.57 11.20 0.61
CA VAL A 34 -3.56 11.94 -0.16
C VAL A 34 -3.42 13.45 0.00
N LYS A 35 -3.75 14.17 -1.07
CA LYS A 35 -4.05 15.59 -1.09
C LYS A 35 -4.88 15.90 -2.32
N ASP A 36 -6.09 16.44 -2.13
CA ASP A 36 -7.00 16.86 -3.20
C ASP A 36 -7.17 15.79 -4.30
N ALA A 37 -7.58 14.58 -3.88
CA ALA A 37 -7.64 13.38 -4.71
C ALA A 37 -9.08 12.86 -4.94
N GLU A 38 -10.13 13.70 -4.77
CA GLU A 38 -11.55 13.29 -4.82
C GLU A 38 -11.92 12.52 -6.09
N ILE A 39 -11.24 12.82 -7.22
CA ILE A 39 -11.55 12.24 -8.52
C ILE A 39 -11.09 10.76 -8.63
N ASP A 40 -10.02 10.38 -7.91
CA ASP A 40 -9.34 9.08 -8.05
C ASP A 40 -9.45 8.19 -6.83
N ILE A 41 -9.50 8.80 -5.63
CA ILE A 41 -9.37 8.08 -4.37
C ILE A 41 -10.43 7.00 -4.16
N GLN A 42 -11.66 7.21 -4.64
CA GLN A 42 -12.71 6.20 -4.53
C GLN A 42 -12.33 4.91 -5.24
N ARG A 43 -11.81 5.00 -6.47
CA ARG A 43 -11.40 3.83 -7.26
C ARG A 43 -10.19 3.12 -6.64
N CYS A 44 -9.25 3.89 -6.10
CA CYS A 44 -8.12 3.37 -5.36
C CYS A 44 -8.62 2.53 -4.17
N LEU A 45 -9.42 3.13 -3.29
CA LEU A 45 -9.91 2.48 -2.07
C LEU A 45 -10.82 1.28 -2.35
N GLU A 46 -11.66 1.36 -3.37
CA GLU A 46 -12.50 0.23 -3.79
C GLU A 46 -11.64 -0.99 -4.16
N SER A 47 -10.49 -0.77 -4.81
CA SER A 47 -9.59 -1.86 -5.22
C SER A 47 -8.81 -2.50 -4.05
N VAL A 48 -8.76 -1.85 -2.89
CA VAL A 48 -8.00 -2.32 -1.71
C VAL A 48 -8.87 -2.56 -0.48
N LYS A 49 -10.19 -2.41 -0.56
CA LYS A 49 -11.14 -2.58 0.57
C LYS A 49 -11.13 -3.98 1.20
N TRP A 50 -10.55 -4.95 0.54
CA TRP A 50 -10.36 -6.31 1.03
C TRP A 50 -9.19 -6.45 2.03
N ALA A 51 -8.34 -5.44 2.18
CA ALA A 51 -7.24 -5.43 3.13
C ALA A 51 -7.74 -5.40 4.58
N ASP A 52 -6.94 -5.93 5.51
CA ASP A 52 -7.30 -5.93 6.94
C ASP A 52 -7.27 -4.52 7.53
N GLU A 53 -6.43 -3.64 6.98
CA GLU A 53 -6.25 -2.27 7.45
C GLU A 53 -5.97 -1.33 6.27
N ILE A 54 -6.65 -0.17 6.26
CA ILE A 54 -6.36 0.92 5.32
C ILE A 54 -6.02 2.17 6.14
N ILE A 55 -4.86 2.76 5.88
CA ILE A 55 -4.35 3.95 6.53
C ILE A 55 -4.26 5.07 5.50
N ILE A 56 -4.94 6.17 5.79
CA ILE A 56 -4.91 7.39 4.98
C ILE A 56 -4.08 8.43 5.71
N LEU A 57 -3.09 8.99 5.03
CA LEU A 57 -2.33 10.13 5.50
C LEU A 57 -2.62 11.34 4.61
N ASP A 58 -3.40 12.26 5.13
CA ASP A 58 -3.84 13.47 4.43
C ASP A 58 -2.90 14.64 4.67
N SER A 59 -2.59 15.37 3.61
CA SER A 59 -1.72 16.55 3.63
C SER A 59 -2.52 17.86 3.47
N GLY A 60 -3.74 17.90 4.02
CA GLY A 60 -4.59 19.08 4.03
C GLY A 60 -5.47 19.21 2.79
N SER A 61 -6.19 18.14 2.42
CA SER A 61 -7.18 18.17 1.35
C SER A 61 -8.28 19.19 1.62
N GLN A 62 -8.68 19.91 0.56
CA GLN A 62 -9.72 20.93 0.59
C GLN A 62 -10.98 20.52 -0.20
N ASP A 63 -10.91 19.42 -0.94
CA ASP A 63 -11.99 18.80 -1.71
C ASP A 63 -12.70 17.68 -0.91
N ASN A 64 -13.52 16.86 -1.58
CA ASN A 64 -14.27 15.78 -0.94
C ASN A 64 -13.41 14.52 -0.62
N THR A 65 -12.07 14.57 -0.76
CA THR A 65 -11.17 13.43 -0.54
C THR A 65 -11.44 12.75 0.80
N LEU A 66 -11.48 13.51 1.89
CA LEU A 66 -11.65 12.95 3.24
C LEU A 66 -13.05 12.37 3.47
N GLU A 67 -14.09 12.96 2.87
CA GLU A 67 -15.44 12.42 2.95
C GLU A 67 -15.53 11.04 2.29
N ILE A 68 -14.90 10.88 1.13
CA ILE A 68 -14.80 9.60 0.43
C ILE A 68 -14.00 8.59 1.27
N CYS A 69 -12.84 8.98 1.81
CA CYS A 69 -11.99 8.09 2.61
C CYS A 69 -12.72 7.53 3.84
N ARG A 70 -13.56 8.33 4.52
CA ARG A 70 -14.33 7.90 5.70
C ARG A 70 -15.31 6.76 5.42
N GLN A 71 -15.68 6.52 4.17
CA GLN A 71 -16.54 5.40 3.78
C GLN A 71 -15.79 4.05 3.82
N TYR A 72 -14.46 4.06 3.82
CA TYR A 72 -13.62 2.86 3.75
C TYR A 72 -12.83 2.60 5.03
N THR A 73 -12.44 3.64 5.77
CA THR A 73 -11.62 3.50 6.98
C THR A 73 -11.82 4.64 7.97
N GLN A 74 -11.55 4.35 9.24
CA GLN A 74 -11.44 5.34 10.31
C GLN A 74 -9.98 5.74 10.60
N ASN A 75 -9.00 5.03 10.02
CA ASN A 75 -7.57 5.30 10.20
C ASN A 75 -7.11 6.44 9.26
N ILE A 76 -7.63 7.64 9.50
CA ILE A 76 -7.34 8.85 8.73
C ILE A 76 -6.57 9.81 9.62
N PHE A 77 -5.39 10.23 9.18
CA PHE A 77 -4.49 11.11 9.91
C PHE A 77 -4.11 12.30 9.03
N SER A 78 -4.26 13.52 9.57
CA SER A 78 -3.88 14.75 8.87
C SER A 78 -2.53 15.25 9.37
N THR A 79 -1.64 15.63 8.44
CA THR A 79 -0.29 16.12 8.72
C THR A 79 0.10 17.22 7.72
N ASP A 80 1.23 17.90 7.98
CA ASP A 80 1.89 18.74 6.99
C ASP A 80 2.48 17.93 5.81
N TRP A 81 2.95 18.62 4.78
CA TRP A 81 3.58 18.01 3.62
C TRP A 81 5.11 18.20 3.61
N PRO A 82 5.89 17.24 4.09
CA PRO A 82 7.35 17.29 4.08
C PRO A 82 8.00 16.61 2.87
N GLY A 83 7.22 16.16 1.90
CA GLY A 83 7.63 15.38 0.75
C GLY A 83 7.17 13.91 0.80
N PHE A 84 7.23 13.23 -0.35
CA PHE A 84 6.64 11.89 -0.53
C PHE A 84 7.23 10.84 0.41
N GLY A 85 8.55 10.76 0.52
CA GLY A 85 9.20 9.72 1.32
C GLY A 85 8.91 9.83 2.81
N VAL A 86 8.97 11.05 3.37
CA VAL A 86 8.65 11.29 4.79
C VAL A 86 7.17 10.99 5.05
N GLN A 87 6.29 11.39 4.14
CA GLN A 87 4.86 11.16 4.28
C GLN A 87 4.52 9.67 4.23
N LYS A 88 5.13 8.90 3.31
CA LYS A 88 4.97 7.44 3.25
C LYS A 88 5.52 6.74 4.51
N ASN A 89 6.64 7.21 5.06
CA ASN A 89 7.16 6.68 6.32
C ASN A 89 6.22 6.93 7.50
N ARG A 90 5.63 8.13 7.60
CA ARG A 90 4.62 8.45 8.62
C ARG A 90 3.39 7.53 8.53
N ALA A 91 2.97 7.17 7.31
CA ALA A 91 1.90 6.21 7.10
C ALA A 91 2.34 4.78 7.48
N LEU A 92 3.57 4.40 7.12
CA LEU A 92 4.17 3.10 7.47
C LEU A 92 4.29 2.91 8.98
N ASP A 93 4.63 3.95 9.75
CA ASP A 93 4.72 3.91 11.21
C ASP A 93 3.38 3.56 11.89
N LYS A 94 2.25 3.83 11.21
CA LYS A 94 0.91 3.51 11.71
C LYS A 94 0.44 2.11 11.32
N ALA A 95 1.08 1.48 10.33
CA ALA A 95 0.72 0.17 9.83
C ALA A 95 0.96 -0.92 10.89
N GLN A 96 0.03 -1.86 11.02
CA GLN A 96 0.11 -2.97 11.97
C GLN A 96 0.22 -4.34 11.27
N GLY A 97 -0.10 -4.42 9.99
CA GLY A 97 -0.05 -5.64 9.20
C GLY A 97 1.37 -6.19 9.04
N LYS A 98 1.47 -7.49 8.88
CA LYS A 98 2.73 -8.18 8.57
C LYS A 98 3.31 -7.74 7.23
N TRP A 99 2.44 -7.48 6.27
CA TRP A 99 2.74 -6.93 4.96
C TRP A 99 2.17 -5.52 4.83
N VAL A 100 2.82 -4.70 4.04
CA VAL A 100 2.36 -3.36 3.69
C VAL A 100 2.26 -3.26 2.17
N LEU A 101 1.15 -2.75 1.69
CA LEU A 101 0.97 -2.30 0.31
C LEU A 101 0.92 -0.76 0.31
N SER A 102 1.92 -0.13 -0.29
CA SER A 102 1.91 1.31 -0.54
C SER A 102 1.30 1.59 -1.90
N ILE A 103 0.24 2.37 -1.95
CA ILE A 103 -0.46 2.71 -3.21
C ILE A 103 -0.71 4.22 -3.26
N ASP A 104 -0.56 4.83 -4.42
CA ASP A 104 -0.85 6.25 -4.61
C ASP A 104 -2.36 6.43 -4.91
N ALA A 105 -2.92 7.59 -4.58
CA ALA A 105 -4.37 7.85 -4.68
C ALA A 105 -4.94 7.70 -6.10
N ASP A 106 -4.10 7.85 -7.13
CA ASP A 106 -4.44 7.71 -8.55
C ASP A 106 -4.07 6.33 -9.13
N GLU A 107 -3.69 5.37 -8.26
CA GLU A 107 -3.43 3.97 -8.60
C GLU A 107 -4.60 3.07 -8.16
N TYR A 108 -4.79 1.92 -8.83
CA TYR A 108 -5.76 0.89 -8.44
C TYR A 108 -5.31 -0.50 -8.89
N LEU A 109 -5.74 -1.51 -8.16
CA LEU A 109 -5.39 -2.92 -8.43
C LEU A 109 -6.39 -3.54 -9.42
N SER A 110 -5.90 -4.48 -10.24
CA SER A 110 -6.77 -5.41 -10.96
C SER A 110 -7.15 -6.59 -10.07
N ASP A 111 -8.28 -7.26 -10.35
CA ASP A 111 -8.71 -8.46 -9.62
C ASP A 111 -7.61 -9.53 -9.60
N ARG A 112 -6.92 -9.74 -10.71
CA ARG A 112 -5.82 -10.69 -10.80
C ARG A 112 -4.62 -10.31 -9.92
N LEU A 113 -4.35 -9.01 -9.77
CA LEU A 113 -3.29 -8.55 -8.86
C LEU A 113 -3.70 -8.75 -7.40
N ILE A 114 -4.96 -8.52 -7.08
CA ILE A 114 -5.53 -8.80 -5.75
C ILE A 114 -5.33 -10.28 -5.39
N GLU A 115 -5.74 -11.20 -6.27
CA GLU A 115 -5.57 -12.65 -6.08
C GLU A 115 -4.09 -13.03 -5.88
N GLU A 116 -3.18 -12.46 -6.68
CA GLU A 116 -1.75 -12.72 -6.57
C GLU A 116 -1.18 -12.22 -5.23
N ILE A 117 -1.57 -11.02 -4.79
CA ILE A 117 -1.15 -10.48 -3.47
C ILE A 117 -1.69 -11.35 -2.35
N GLN A 118 -2.98 -11.70 -2.36
CA GLN A 118 -3.60 -12.55 -1.35
C GLN A 118 -2.88 -13.91 -1.24
N TRP A 119 -2.53 -14.52 -2.37
CA TRP A 119 -1.77 -15.76 -2.39
C TRP A 119 -0.37 -15.61 -1.78
N ILE A 120 0.33 -14.48 -2.04
CA ILE A 120 1.66 -14.22 -1.49
C ILE A 120 1.60 -14.03 0.01
N ILE A 121 0.69 -13.19 0.51
CA ILE A 121 0.60 -12.89 1.93
C ILE A 121 0.10 -14.06 2.77
N SER A 122 -0.65 -15.00 2.16
CA SER A 122 -1.14 -16.21 2.82
C SER A 122 -0.04 -17.24 3.11
N LYS A 123 1.09 -17.17 2.42
CA LYS A 123 2.20 -18.11 2.62
C LYS A 123 2.88 -17.90 3.98
N SER A 124 3.04 -18.99 4.73
CA SER A 124 3.79 -18.99 6.00
C SER A 124 5.27 -18.69 5.80
N GLU A 125 5.84 -19.18 4.71
CA GLU A 125 7.21 -18.97 4.31
C GLU A 125 7.27 -18.22 2.99
N ASN A 126 7.98 -17.12 2.99
CA ASN A 126 8.23 -16.32 1.80
C ASN A 126 9.66 -15.81 1.86
N ARG A 127 10.45 -16.12 0.83
CA ARG A 127 11.86 -15.74 0.73
C ARG A 127 12.08 -14.26 0.42
N TYR A 128 11.04 -13.56 -0.07
CA TYR A 128 11.14 -12.17 -0.48
C TYR A 128 10.65 -11.24 0.63
N ASP A 129 11.34 -10.12 0.78
CA ASP A 129 10.99 -9.05 1.72
C ASP A 129 10.13 -7.99 1.04
N ALA A 130 10.29 -7.82 -0.27
CA ALA A 130 9.54 -6.86 -1.07
C ALA A 130 9.24 -7.42 -2.46
N TYR A 131 8.26 -6.82 -3.12
CA TYR A 131 7.86 -7.16 -4.49
C TYR A 131 7.72 -5.90 -5.33
N ALA A 132 8.37 -5.92 -6.49
CA ALA A 132 8.14 -4.98 -7.56
C ALA A 132 6.88 -5.37 -8.35
N ILE A 133 6.08 -4.37 -8.69
CA ILE A 133 4.84 -4.52 -9.46
C ILE A 133 4.99 -3.69 -10.73
N LYS A 134 4.64 -4.27 -11.88
CA LYS A 134 4.57 -3.52 -13.13
C LYS A 134 3.47 -2.47 -13.03
N ARG A 135 3.78 -1.22 -13.39
CA ARG A 135 2.82 -0.13 -13.43
C ARG A 135 2.39 0.13 -14.88
N ILE A 136 1.09 0.09 -15.12
CA ILE A 136 0.49 0.43 -16.40
C ILE A 136 -0.15 1.79 -16.28
N SER A 137 0.46 2.79 -16.91
CA SER A 137 -0.01 4.17 -16.86
C SER A 137 -0.94 4.52 -17.99
N PHE A 138 -1.95 5.35 -17.68
CA PHE A 138 -2.91 5.89 -18.63
C PHE A 138 -2.79 7.41 -18.65
N PHE A 139 -2.80 7.98 -19.84
CA PHE A 139 -2.82 9.40 -20.10
C PHE A 139 -4.06 9.74 -20.91
N CYS A 140 -4.91 10.60 -20.38
CA CYS A 140 -6.21 10.95 -21.00
C CYS A 140 -7.01 9.70 -21.45
N GLY A 141 -7.08 8.68 -20.60
CA GLY A 141 -7.78 7.42 -20.85
C GLY A 141 -7.09 6.45 -21.81
N LYS A 142 -5.94 6.81 -22.39
CA LYS A 142 -5.20 5.96 -23.30
C LYS A 142 -3.99 5.34 -22.59
N LYS A 143 -3.82 4.02 -22.73
CA LYS A 143 -2.66 3.30 -22.20
C LYS A 143 -1.37 3.81 -22.87
N ILE A 144 -0.39 4.18 -22.05
CA ILE A 144 0.96 4.53 -22.52
C ILE A 144 1.68 3.26 -22.96
N ARG A 145 2.24 3.29 -24.16
CA ARG A 145 2.92 2.13 -24.78
C ARG A 145 4.38 2.37 -25.11
N TYR A 146 4.89 3.59 -24.90
CA TYR A 146 6.24 4.01 -25.26
C TYR A 146 6.78 4.98 -24.20
N GLY A 147 8.10 5.21 -24.22
CA GLY A 147 8.79 6.10 -23.30
C GLY A 147 9.03 5.48 -21.91
N ASP A 148 9.54 6.29 -20.98
CA ASP A 148 9.99 5.86 -19.66
C ASP A 148 8.86 5.29 -18.79
N TRP A 149 7.61 5.64 -19.06
CA TRP A 149 6.43 5.11 -18.36
C TRP A 149 5.95 3.76 -18.90
N TYR A 150 6.57 3.27 -19.97
CA TYR A 150 6.35 1.92 -20.48
C TYR A 150 7.31 0.95 -19.78
N ASN A 151 6.82 -0.12 -19.19
CA ASN A 151 7.57 -1.07 -18.36
C ASN A 151 8.07 -0.55 -17.01
N ASP A 152 7.51 0.54 -16.52
CA ASP A 152 7.81 1.03 -15.19
C ASP A 152 7.46 -0.03 -14.13
N LYS A 153 8.37 -0.26 -13.20
CA LYS A 153 8.21 -1.18 -12.07
C LYS A 153 8.43 -0.43 -10.79
N VAL A 154 7.48 -0.55 -9.87
CA VAL A 154 7.51 0.11 -8.56
C VAL A 154 7.45 -0.92 -7.44
N VAL A 155 8.25 -0.74 -6.41
CA VAL A 155 8.19 -1.60 -5.23
C VAL A 155 7.05 -1.11 -4.35
N ARG A 156 5.96 -1.89 -4.29
CA ARG A 156 4.72 -1.50 -3.61
C ARG A 156 4.28 -2.44 -2.49
N LEU A 157 4.58 -3.74 -2.59
CA LEU A 157 4.26 -4.73 -1.56
C LEU A 157 5.53 -5.14 -0.82
N PHE A 158 5.55 -5.04 0.52
CA PHE A 158 6.73 -5.36 1.32
C PHE A 158 6.38 -5.80 2.73
N ARG A 159 7.28 -6.52 3.38
CA ARG A 159 7.17 -6.89 4.80
C ARG A 159 7.38 -5.67 5.67
N ARG A 160 6.56 -5.51 6.71
CA ARG A 160 6.77 -4.49 7.72
C ARG A 160 7.91 -4.92 8.66
N LEU A 161 9.13 -4.56 8.29
CA LEU A 161 10.34 -4.83 9.06
C LEU A 161 10.97 -3.50 9.52
N PRO A 162 11.60 -3.44 10.72
CA PRO A 162 12.07 -2.18 11.29
C PRO A 162 13.11 -1.42 10.44
N TYR A 163 13.79 -2.12 9.55
CA TYR A 163 14.82 -1.56 8.68
C TYR A 163 14.33 -1.25 7.25
N ILE A 164 13.07 -1.55 6.93
CA ILE A 164 12.46 -1.18 5.66
C ILE A 164 11.77 0.18 5.81
N SER A 165 12.17 1.14 4.98
CA SER A 165 11.63 2.49 4.97
C SER A 165 11.77 3.13 3.60
N PHE A 166 11.03 4.22 3.38
CA PHE A 166 11.20 5.05 2.19
C PHE A 166 12.34 6.04 2.38
N THR A 167 13.10 6.34 1.30
CA THR A 167 14.08 7.43 1.31
C THR A 167 13.36 8.75 1.61
N PRO A 168 13.93 9.66 2.45
CA PRO A 168 13.29 10.94 2.78
C PRO A 168 13.40 11.95 1.62
N ALA A 169 13.03 11.53 0.41
CA ALA A 169 13.06 12.36 -0.79
C ALA A 169 11.77 13.17 -0.91
N ILE A 170 11.89 14.39 -1.44
CA ILE A 170 10.74 15.25 -1.76
C ILE A 170 9.97 14.65 -2.94
N ILE A 171 10.70 14.19 -3.95
CA ILE A 171 10.19 13.54 -5.17
C ILE A 171 11.05 12.30 -5.43
N HIS A 172 10.50 11.26 -6.06
CA HIS A 172 11.18 10.01 -6.42
C HIS A 172 11.71 9.22 -5.20
N GLU A 173 10.86 9.07 -4.19
CA GLU A 173 11.15 8.20 -3.06
C GLU A 173 11.28 6.74 -3.50
N ASN A 174 12.24 6.04 -2.91
CA ASN A 174 12.46 4.62 -3.10
C ASN A 174 12.30 3.87 -1.78
N LEU A 175 11.80 2.65 -1.83
CA LEU A 175 11.81 1.76 -0.68
C LEU A 175 13.20 1.15 -0.52
N ASN A 176 13.77 1.24 0.68
CA ASN A 176 15.08 0.70 1.03
C ASN A 176 14.97 -0.32 2.16
N GLY A 177 16.08 -1.05 2.41
CA GLY A 177 16.22 -1.97 3.54
C GLY A 177 15.82 -3.41 3.23
N TYR A 178 15.12 -3.72 2.14
CA TYR A 178 14.84 -5.10 1.75
C TYR A 178 16.11 -5.79 1.20
N LEU A 179 16.27 -7.09 1.50
CA LEU A 179 17.39 -7.90 1.03
C LEU A 179 17.02 -8.73 -0.20
N HIS A 180 15.77 -9.19 -0.27
CA HIS A 180 15.28 -10.07 -1.33
C HIS A 180 14.07 -9.45 -2.01
N LEU A 181 14.25 -9.05 -3.27
CA LEU A 181 13.19 -8.48 -4.11
C LEU A 181 12.61 -9.55 -5.03
N GLY A 182 11.30 -9.73 -4.99
CA GLY A 182 10.51 -10.51 -5.94
C GLY A 182 9.82 -9.61 -6.96
N GLU A 183 9.19 -10.22 -7.96
CA GLU A 183 8.34 -9.52 -8.93
C GLU A 183 6.98 -10.18 -8.99
N LEU A 184 5.92 -9.34 -9.04
CA LEU A 184 4.57 -9.80 -9.33
C LEU A 184 4.34 -9.86 -10.85
N LYS A 185 3.54 -10.83 -11.27
CA LYS A 185 3.22 -11.04 -12.69
C LYS A 185 2.16 -10.06 -13.19
N GLN A 186 1.26 -9.67 -12.28
CA GLN A 186 0.16 -8.76 -12.60
C GLN A 186 0.57 -7.31 -12.39
N ALA A 187 -0.23 -6.37 -12.91
CA ALA A 187 0.11 -4.95 -12.91
C ALA A 187 -0.86 -4.13 -12.06
N ILE A 188 -0.33 -3.04 -11.49
CA ILE A 188 -1.10 -1.94 -10.94
C ILE A 188 -1.43 -0.96 -12.06
N PHE A 189 -2.62 -0.38 -12.03
CA PHE A 189 -3.04 0.65 -12.99
C PHE A 189 -2.87 2.03 -12.39
N HIS A 190 -2.41 2.99 -13.19
CA HIS A 190 -2.12 4.35 -12.77
C HIS A 190 -2.74 5.37 -13.73
N ASN A 191 -3.68 6.17 -13.22
CA ASN A 191 -4.32 7.24 -13.98
C ASN A 191 -3.58 8.55 -13.77
N THR A 192 -2.44 8.73 -14.46
CA THR A 192 -1.55 9.85 -14.15
C THR A 192 -2.13 11.24 -14.50
N MET A 193 -2.86 11.36 -15.60
CA MET A 193 -3.46 12.63 -16.03
C MET A 193 -4.71 12.34 -16.85
N LYS A 194 -5.84 12.90 -16.44
CA LYS A 194 -7.14 12.67 -17.07
C LYS A 194 -7.49 13.69 -18.14
N THR A 195 -6.96 14.91 -18.01
CA THR A 195 -7.22 16.03 -18.91
C THR A 195 -5.96 16.80 -19.24
N ILE A 196 -5.96 17.46 -20.39
CA ILE A 196 -4.88 18.36 -20.81
C ILE A 196 -4.71 19.51 -19.80
N SER A 197 -5.80 20.01 -19.21
CA SER A 197 -5.75 21.06 -18.19
C SER A 197 -4.94 20.62 -16.95
N GLN A 198 -5.10 19.37 -16.50
CA GLN A 198 -4.29 18.82 -15.41
C GLN A 198 -2.80 18.73 -15.78
N VAL A 199 -2.49 18.45 -17.04
CA VAL A 199 -1.11 18.46 -17.54
C VAL A 199 -0.50 19.85 -17.39
N LEU A 200 -1.22 20.88 -17.85
CA LEU A 200 -0.74 22.27 -17.80
C LEU A 200 -0.52 22.74 -16.36
N LEU A 201 -1.44 22.44 -15.45
CA LEU A 201 -1.32 22.78 -14.03
C LEU A 201 -0.11 22.08 -13.38
N LYS A 202 0.14 20.80 -13.68
CA LYS A 202 1.32 20.09 -13.18
C LYS A 202 2.61 20.65 -13.76
N LEU A 203 2.66 21.01 -15.03
CA LEU A 203 3.83 21.65 -15.65
C LEU A 203 4.15 23.00 -14.99
N GLU A 204 3.15 23.81 -14.65
CA GLU A 204 3.37 25.05 -13.89
C GLU A 204 3.95 24.79 -12.49
N GLN A 205 3.45 23.78 -11.78
CA GLN A 205 3.93 23.41 -10.44
C GLN A 205 5.37 22.87 -10.43
N TYR A 206 5.83 22.25 -11.51
CA TYR A 206 7.19 21.70 -11.62
C TYR A 206 8.19 22.66 -12.29
N SER A 207 7.73 23.79 -12.84
CA SER A 207 8.58 24.81 -13.47
C SER A 207 8.85 26.05 -12.60
N SER A 208 8.26 26.11 -11.43
CA SER A 208 8.47 27.14 -10.40
C SER A 208 9.32 26.60 -9.25
#